data_523e5d9f928efe2e6a614557cb8c454e
#
_entry.id   523e5d9f928efe2e6a614557cb8c454e
#
_cell.length_a   1.000
_cell.length_b   1.000
_cell.length_c   1.000
_cell.angle_alpha   90.00
_cell.angle_beta   90.00
_cell.angle_gamma   90.00
#
_symmetry.space_group_name_H-M   'P 1'
#
loop_
_entity.id
_entity.type
_entity.pdbx_description
1 polymer ?
#
loop_
_entity_poly.entity_id
_entity_poly.type
_entity_poly.pdbx_seq_one_letter_code
_entity_poly.pdbx_strand_id
1 'polypeptide(L)'
;MNKKIISNNNAYPRFLNQLAKDLSKFYYYKLSKKFKVQNKIKGKGYDPVTTADKAFEKFIRFKINKKFPDHEIIGEEFGYKKSKSDYSWVIDPIDGTRSFVIGSPTWSNLISLNYKGNPIYGLANFPILKKYYYNQSDKVAYVVENNKRKKISVNKKAKYKDLKLAAGLHGAISLKKQKKITKFLNLMQFPCSDALSYAQVCEGKLDVVFQCSNKIWDIHPLIPIINASGGIVSTIDNRDAKFAGNILASSNKNIHIKIQSLLKPIAK
;
A
#
# COMPACT_ATOMS: atom_id res chain seq x y z
N MET A 1 6.60 22.86 1.20
CA MET A 1 5.28 22.22 1.37
C MET A 1 4.58 22.82 2.57
N ASN A 2 3.42 23.44 2.38
CA ASN A 2 2.75 24.18 3.44
C ASN A 2 2.26 23.22 4.53
N LYS A 3 2.98 23.14 5.66
CA LYS A 3 2.65 22.31 6.84
C LYS A 3 1.23 22.55 7.43
N LYS A 4 0.61 23.70 7.08
CA LYS A 4 -0.72 24.09 7.58
C LYS A 4 -1.90 23.32 6.96
N ILE A 5 -1.75 22.72 5.77
CA ILE A 5 -2.86 22.05 5.07
C ILE A 5 -3.18 20.68 5.67
N ILE A 6 -2.18 20.00 6.24
CA ILE A 6 -2.33 18.67 6.84
C ILE A 6 -2.78 18.72 8.30
N SER A 7 -2.51 19.82 9.02
CA SER A 7 -2.58 19.83 10.49
C SER A 7 -3.97 19.99 11.11
N ASN A 8 -5.00 20.40 10.36
CA ASN A 8 -6.28 20.80 10.99
C ASN A 8 -7.56 20.17 10.39
N ASN A 9 -7.47 19.33 9.38
CA ASN A 9 -8.70 18.75 8.81
C ASN A 9 -8.89 17.28 9.20
N ASN A 10 -9.50 17.06 10.37
CA ASN A 10 -9.90 15.72 10.82
C ASN A 10 -10.97 15.04 9.93
N ALA A 11 -11.48 15.73 8.91
CA ALA A 11 -12.51 15.17 8.03
C ALA A 11 -12.01 14.00 7.19
N TYR A 12 -10.78 14.07 6.67
CA TYR A 12 -10.21 13.01 5.83
C TYR A 12 -9.87 11.74 6.61
N PRO A 13 -9.14 11.80 7.75
CA PRO A 13 -8.91 10.61 8.57
C PRO A 13 -10.21 9.98 9.10
N ARG A 14 -11.22 10.81 9.47
CA ARG A 14 -12.54 10.30 9.87
C ARG A 14 -13.24 9.58 8.73
N PHE A 15 -13.19 10.15 7.53
CA PHE A 15 -13.75 9.52 6.33
C PHE A 15 -13.09 8.18 6.04
N LEU A 16 -11.75 8.11 6.02
CA LEU A 16 -10.99 6.86 5.79
C LEU A 16 -11.31 5.79 6.84
N ASN A 17 -11.37 6.18 8.12
CA ASN A 17 -11.74 5.29 9.21
C ASN A 17 -13.18 4.72 9.05
N GLN A 18 -14.13 5.55 8.62
CA GLN A 18 -15.48 5.09 8.33
C GLN A 18 -15.54 4.22 7.08
N LEU A 19 -14.80 4.61 6.03
CA LEU A 19 -14.72 3.87 4.77
C LEU A 19 -14.18 2.45 4.99
N ALA A 20 -13.15 2.26 5.84
CA ALA A 20 -12.62 0.93 6.17
C ALA A 20 -13.70 -0.01 6.75
N LYS A 21 -14.54 0.51 7.66
CA LYS A 21 -15.66 -0.24 8.24
C LYS A 21 -16.72 -0.58 7.19
N ASP A 22 -17.03 0.40 6.33
CA ASP A 22 -18.02 0.23 5.27
C ASP A 22 -17.53 -0.81 4.23
N LEU A 23 -16.25 -0.80 3.86
CA LEU A 23 -15.64 -1.77 2.95
C LEU A 23 -15.66 -3.19 3.52
N SER A 24 -15.32 -3.35 4.79
CA SER A 24 -15.37 -4.66 5.45
C SER A 24 -16.81 -5.19 5.49
N LYS A 25 -17.80 -4.33 5.81
CA LYS A 25 -19.23 -4.71 5.74
C LYS A 25 -19.64 -5.07 4.31
N PHE A 26 -19.25 -4.27 3.32
CA PHE A 26 -19.56 -4.52 1.91
C PHE A 26 -19.03 -5.88 1.44
N TYR A 27 -17.79 -6.23 1.82
CA TYR A 27 -17.21 -7.54 1.55
C TYR A 27 -18.09 -8.67 2.11
N TYR A 28 -18.34 -8.67 3.42
CA TYR A 28 -19.05 -9.78 4.08
C TYR A 28 -20.50 -9.94 3.60
N TYR A 29 -21.20 -8.84 3.31
CA TYR A 29 -22.62 -8.91 2.91
C TYR A 29 -22.82 -9.10 1.41
N LYS A 30 -21.91 -8.68 0.56
CA LYS A 30 -22.12 -8.65 -0.89
C LYS A 30 -21.16 -9.50 -1.72
N LEU A 31 -19.92 -9.67 -1.29
CA LEU A 31 -18.84 -10.18 -2.15
C LEU A 31 -18.24 -11.51 -1.67
N SER A 32 -18.35 -11.87 -0.39
CA SER A 32 -17.66 -13.03 0.19
C SER A 32 -18.01 -14.38 -0.42
N LYS A 33 -19.12 -14.49 -1.15
CA LYS A 33 -19.64 -15.77 -1.64
C LYS A 33 -19.63 -15.96 -3.16
N LYS A 34 -19.52 -14.90 -3.96
CA LYS A 34 -19.66 -14.98 -5.43
C LYS A 34 -18.84 -13.91 -6.13
N PHE A 35 -17.77 -14.32 -6.82
CA PHE A 35 -17.07 -13.49 -7.78
C PHE A 35 -16.66 -14.32 -9.00
N LYS A 36 -16.49 -13.65 -10.15
CA LYS A 36 -15.94 -14.25 -11.38
C LYS A 36 -14.54 -13.71 -11.59
N VAL A 37 -13.63 -14.57 -12.01
CA VAL A 37 -12.24 -14.24 -12.31
C VAL A 37 -12.06 -14.09 -13.80
N GLN A 38 -11.34 -13.05 -14.25
CA GLN A 38 -10.91 -12.83 -15.62
C GLN A 38 -9.40 -12.56 -15.62
N ASN A 39 -8.69 -12.98 -16.67
CA ASN A 39 -7.30 -12.59 -16.84
C ASN A 39 -7.21 -11.32 -17.70
N LYS A 40 -6.54 -10.27 -17.21
CA LYS A 40 -6.29 -9.00 -17.94
C LYS A 40 -5.33 -9.22 -19.13
N ILE A 41 -4.45 -10.24 -19.04
CA ILE A 41 -3.44 -10.52 -20.07
C ILE A 41 -4.03 -11.46 -21.13
N LYS A 42 -3.94 -11.05 -22.40
CA LYS A 42 -4.17 -11.91 -23.56
C LYS A 42 -2.84 -12.56 -23.95
N GLY A 43 -2.69 -13.90 -23.78
CA GLY A 43 -1.47 -14.64 -24.10
C GLY A 43 -0.77 -15.22 -22.87
N LYS A 44 0.58 -15.29 -22.89
CA LYS A 44 1.35 -15.82 -21.75
C LYS A 44 1.37 -14.83 -20.60
N GLY A 45 0.97 -15.27 -19.40
CA GLY A 45 0.94 -14.48 -18.18
C GLY A 45 -0.38 -14.58 -17.43
N TYR A 46 -0.37 -14.20 -16.16
CA TYR A 46 -1.54 -14.22 -15.30
C TYR A 46 -1.65 -12.94 -14.49
N ASP A 47 -2.64 -12.12 -14.83
CA ASP A 47 -2.97 -10.88 -14.13
C ASP A 47 -4.50 -10.89 -13.89
N PRO A 48 -4.95 -11.47 -12.78
CA PRO A 48 -6.37 -11.65 -12.52
C PRO A 48 -7.04 -10.34 -12.15
N VAL A 49 -8.28 -10.18 -12.63
CA VAL A 49 -9.25 -9.22 -12.13
C VAL A 49 -10.53 -9.96 -11.81
N THR A 50 -11.24 -9.54 -10.80
CA THR A 50 -12.50 -10.14 -10.43
C THR A 50 -13.66 -9.15 -10.55
N THR A 51 -14.88 -9.68 -10.58
CA THR A 51 -16.07 -8.82 -10.48
C THR A 51 -16.13 -8.10 -9.13
N ALA A 52 -15.40 -8.59 -8.12
CA ALA A 52 -15.27 -7.97 -6.81
C ALA A 52 -14.43 -6.67 -6.88
N ASP A 53 -13.32 -6.66 -7.65
CA ASP A 53 -12.49 -5.45 -7.86
C ASP A 53 -13.36 -4.29 -8.36
N LYS A 54 -14.12 -4.55 -9.44
CA LYS A 54 -15.03 -3.55 -10.03
C LYS A 54 -16.15 -3.13 -9.07
N ALA A 55 -16.68 -4.06 -8.27
CA ALA A 55 -17.73 -3.74 -7.31
C ALA A 55 -17.19 -2.88 -6.15
N PHE A 56 -16.00 -3.20 -5.63
CA PHE A 56 -15.34 -2.39 -4.61
C PHE A 56 -15.03 -0.99 -5.13
N GLU A 57 -14.44 -0.85 -6.33
CA GLU A 57 -14.09 0.47 -6.85
C GLU A 57 -15.33 1.33 -7.07
N LYS A 58 -16.42 0.78 -7.61
CA LYS A 58 -17.72 1.49 -7.72
C LYS A 58 -18.21 1.98 -6.35
N PHE A 59 -18.12 1.12 -5.33
CA PHE A 59 -18.55 1.46 -3.98
C PHE A 59 -17.67 2.57 -3.37
N ILE A 60 -16.35 2.50 -3.51
CA ILE A 60 -15.40 3.51 -3.04
C ILE A 60 -15.67 4.85 -3.73
N ARG A 61 -15.79 4.85 -5.07
CA ARG A 61 -16.10 6.04 -5.87
C ARG A 61 -17.43 6.69 -5.46
N PHE A 62 -18.47 5.89 -5.20
CA PHE A 62 -19.75 6.40 -4.70
C PHE A 62 -19.56 7.11 -3.34
N LYS A 63 -18.84 6.51 -2.40
CA LYS A 63 -18.58 7.10 -1.08
C LYS A 63 -17.78 8.41 -1.17
N ILE A 64 -16.75 8.43 -2.02
CA ILE A 64 -15.93 9.63 -2.26
C ILE A 64 -16.77 10.73 -2.91
N ASN A 65 -17.47 10.44 -3.99
CA ASN A 65 -18.29 11.44 -4.69
C ASN A 65 -19.40 12.03 -3.83
N LYS A 66 -20.00 11.22 -2.93
CA LYS A 66 -21.00 11.70 -1.98
C LYS A 66 -20.42 12.72 -0.98
N LYS A 67 -19.17 12.56 -0.57
CA LYS A 67 -18.54 13.39 0.48
C LYS A 67 -17.65 14.50 -0.08
N PHE A 68 -17.01 14.26 -1.21
CA PHE A 68 -16.03 15.13 -1.87
C PHE A 68 -16.28 15.13 -3.39
N PRO A 69 -17.41 15.72 -3.86
CA PRO A 69 -17.84 15.64 -5.26
C PRO A 69 -16.84 16.27 -6.24
N ASP A 70 -16.11 17.29 -5.78
CA ASP A 70 -15.16 18.07 -6.59
C ASP A 70 -13.75 17.44 -6.67
N HIS A 71 -13.48 16.36 -5.90
CA HIS A 71 -12.18 15.72 -5.93
C HIS A 71 -12.00 14.85 -7.17
N GLU A 72 -10.78 14.77 -7.66
CA GLU A 72 -10.37 13.81 -8.68
C GLU A 72 -10.34 12.39 -8.11
N ILE A 73 -10.53 11.39 -8.99
CA ILE A 73 -10.39 9.98 -8.62
C ILE A 73 -9.60 9.26 -9.71
N ILE A 74 -8.54 8.56 -9.29
CA ILE A 74 -7.72 7.68 -10.11
C ILE A 74 -7.89 6.27 -9.53
N GLY A 75 -8.47 5.36 -10.29
CA GLY A 75 -8.67 3.97 -9.86
C GLY A 75 -8.09 2.99 -10.85
N GLU A 76 -7.71 1.83 -10.37
CA GLU A 76 -7.14 0.76 -11.18
C GLU A 76 -8.10 0.25 -12.25
N GLU A 77 -9.40 0.09 -11.91
CA GLU A 77 -10.37 -0.58 -12.76
C GLU A 77 -11.19 0.38 -13.66
N PHE A 78 -11.49 1.59 -13.18
CA PHE A 78 -12.30 2.56 -13.92
C PHE A 78 -11.52 3.84 -14.31
N GLY A 79 -10.20 3.82 -14.14
CA GLY A 79 -9.33 4.91 -14.60
C GLY A 79 -9.61 6.24 -13.89
N TYR A 80 -9.57 7.33 -14.66
CA TYR A 80 -9.48 8.68 -14.15
C TYR A 80 -10.77 9.49 -14.28
N LYS A 81 -11.27 10.02 -13.16
CA LYS A 81 -12.29 11.07 -13.10
C LYS A 81 -11.58 12.41 -12.89
N LYS A 82 -11.51 13.23 -13.95
CA LYS A 82 -10.93 14.58 -13.90
C LYS A 82 -11.79 15.57 -13.10
N SER A 83 -11.12 16.53 -12.48
CA SER A 83 -11.71 17.69 -11.82
C SER A 83 -10.72 18.85 -11.85
N LYS A 84 -11.13 20.04 -11.39
CA LYS A 84 -10.23 21.19 -11.20
C LYS A 84 -9.62 21.25 -9.78
N SER A 85 -9.80 20.21 -8.99
CA SER A 85 -9.34 20.14 -7.61
C SER A 85 -7.85 19.85 -7.53
N ASP A 86 -7.16 20.46 -6.56
CA ASP A 86 -5.81 20.06 -6.16
C ASP A 86 -5.78 18.69 -5.43
N TYR A 87 -6.94 18.15 -5.06
CA TYR A 87 -7.09 16.87 -4.36
C TYR A 87 -7.46 15.75 -5.33
N SER A 88 -6.76 14.63 -5.23
CA SER A 88 -7.08 13.40 -5.97
C SER A 88 -7.07 12.19 -5.04
N TRP A 89 -8.04 11.30 -5.23
CA TRP A 89 -8.06 9.98 -4.59
C TRP A 89 -7.42 8.97 -5.52
N VAL A 90 -6.53 8.13 -4.99
CA VAL A 90 -5.93 7.00 -5.71
C VAL A 90 -6.43 5.72 -5.05
N ILE A 91 -6.94 4.78 -5.85
CA ILE A 91 -7.68 3.61 -5.37
C ILE A 91 -7.12 2.35 -6.01
N ASP A 92 -6.75 1.38 -5.17
CA ASP A 92 -6.67 -0.02 -5.52
C ASP A 92 -7.83 -0.75 -4.81
N PRO A 93 -8.81 -1.26 -5.55
CA PRO A 93 -9.95 -1.93 -4.94
C PRO A 93 -9.58 -3.25 -4.26
N ILE A 94 -8.64 -4.01 -4.83
CA ILE A 94 -8.14 -5.27 -4.25
C ILE A 94 -6.64 -5.41 -4.57
N ASP A 95 -5.79 -4.81 -3.73
CA ASP A 95 -4.36 -5.12 -3.75
C ASP A 95 -4.13 -6.59 -3.37
N GLY A 96 -3.30 -7.27 -4.14
CA GLY A 96 -3.11 -8.71 -3.98
C GLY A 96 -4.28 -9.53 -4.57
N THR A 97 -4.78 -9.21 -5.76
CA THR A 97 -5.86 -9.96 -6.43
C THR A 97 -5.56 -11.47 -6.55
N ARG A 98 -4.29 -11.86 -6.71
CA ARG A 98 -3.89 -13.28 -6.70
C ARG A 98 -4.17 -13.93 -5.34
N SER A 99 -3.88 -13.24 -4.25
CA SER A 99 -4.21 -13.67 -2.89
C SER A 99 -5.72 -13.78 -2.69
N PHE A 100 -6.48 -12.79 -3.20
CA PHE A 100 -7.95 -12.81 -3.16
C PHE A 100 -8.53 -14.04 -3.87
N VAL A 101 -8.05 -14.34 -5.09
CA VAL A 101 -8.55 -15.46 -5.90
C VAL A 101 -8.34 -16.82 -5.24
N ILE A 102 -7.24 -17.02 -4.52
CA ILE A 102 -6.95 -18.28 -3.81
C ILE A 102 -7.50 -18.32 -2.39
N GLY A 103 -8.24 -17.27 -1.96
CA GLY A 103 -8.80 -17.21 -0.60
C GLY A 103 -7.79 -16.90 0.50
N SER A 104 -6.58 -16.40 0.17
CA SER A 104 -5.62 -15.91 1.16
C SER A 104 -6.16 -14.66 1.87
N PRO A 105 -5.97 -14.52 3.19
CA PRO A 105 -6.49 -13.37 3.93
C PRO A 105 -5.67 -12.08 3.77
N THR A 106 -4.61 -12.08 2.94
CA THR A 106 -3.60 -11.01 2.89
C THR A 106 -3.92 -9.88 1.93
N TRP A 107 -4.95 -10.02 1.08
CA TRP A 107 -5.40 -8.97 0.18
C TRP A 107 -5.97 -7.77 0.93
N SER A 108 -5.94 -6.58 0.28
CA SER A 108 -6.40 -5.34 0.90
C SER A 108 -7.14 -4.40 -0.06
N ASN A 109 -7.92 -3.47 0.51
CA ASN A 109 -8.34 -2.28 -0.21
C ASN A 109 -7.37 -1.15 0.13
N LEU A 110 -6.82 -0.48 -0.87
CA LEU A 110 -5.88 0.62 -0.71
C LEU A 110 -6.48 1.93 -1.22
N ILE A 111 -6.49 2.95 -0.38
CA ILE A 111 -7.05 4.26 -0.74
C ILE A 111 -6.10 5.36 -0.26
N SER A 112 -5.72 6.26 -1.15
CA SER A 112 -4.93 7.45 -0.85
C SER A 112 -5.69 8.72 -1.18
N LEU A 113 -5.56 9.74 -0.31
CA LEU A 113 -5.83 11.12 -0.68
C LEU A 113 -4.51 11.81 -0.96
N ASN A 114 -4.39 12.38 -2.15
CA ASN A 114 -3.24 13.16 -2.57
C ASN A 114 -3.61 14.65 -2.63
N TYR A 115 -2.65 15.51 -2.36
CA TYR A 115 -2.72 16.94 -2.61
C TYR A 115 -1.61 17.33 -3.59
N LYS A 116 -1.97 17.91 -4.73
CA LYS A 116 -1.03 18.27 -5.82
C LYS A 116 -0.09 17.09 -6.15
N GLY A 117 -0.67 15.89 -6.31
CA GLY A 117 0.04 14.66 -6.64
C GLY A 117 0.88 14.05 -5.51
N ASN A 118 0.88 14.62 -4.30
CA ASN A 118 1.62 14.08 -3.16
C ASN A 118 0.66 13.36 -2.20
N PRO A 119 0.88 12.07 -1.87
CA PRO A 119 0.07 11.34 -0.92
C PRO A 119 0.15 11.97 0.48
N ILE A 120 -1.01 12.31 1.06
CA ILE A 120 -1.09 12.96 2.37
C ILE A 120 -1.86 12.14 3.41
N TYR A 121 -2.86 11.38 2.97
CA TYR A 121 -3.58 10.41 3.81
C TYR A 121 -3.69 9.09 3.09
N GLY A 122 -3.60 7.99 3.86
CA GLY A 122 -3.71 6.63 3.34
C GLY A 122 -4.55 5.74 4.23
N LEU A 123 -5.15 4.75 3.59
CA LEU A 123 -5.88 3.63 4.20
C LEU A 123 -5.41 2.34 3.54
N ALA A 124 -5.05 1.35 4.35
CA ALA A 124 -4.87 -0.04 3.97
C ALA A 124 -5.83 -0.89 4.80
N ASN A 125 -6.88 -1.43 4.18
CA ASN A 125 -7.92 -2.20 4.83
C ASN A 125 -7.82 -3.68 4.47
N PHE A 126 -7.72 -4.55 5.47
CA PHE A 126 -7.63 -6.01 5.36
C PHE A 126 -8.91 -6.64 5.93
N PRO A 127 -9.98 -6.79 5.15
CA PRO A 127 -11.28 -7.23 5.64
C PRO A 127 -11.26 -8.58 6.36
N ILE A 128 -10.55 -9.57 5.77
CA ILE A 128 -10.46 -10.93 6.34
C ILE A 128 -9.77 -10.93 7.70
N LEU A 129 -8.71 -10.11 7.84
CA LEU A 129 -7.97 -9.98 9.09
C LEU A 129 -8.69 -9.10 10.11
N LYS A 130 -9.84 -8.51 9.78
CA LYS A 130 -10.58 -7.52 10.60
C LYS A 130 -9.68 -6.40 11.10
N LYS A 131 -8.82 -5.91 10.21
CA LYS A 131 -7.71 -5.02 10.51
C LYS A 131 -7.55 -3.95 9.42
N TYR A 132 -7.28 -2.71 9.83
CA TYR A 132 -6.93 -1.65 8.89
C TYR A 132 -5.96 -0.65 9.49
N TYR A 133 -5.21 0.01 8.62
CA TYR A 133 -4.18 0.98 8.93
C TYR A 133 -4.50 2.31 8.27
N TYR A 134 -4.26 3.40 8.97
CA TYR A 134 -4.37 4.75 8.41
C TYR A 134 -3.49 5.74 9.15
N ASN A 135 -3.11 6.84 8.51
CA ASN A 135 -2.48 7.94 9.21
C ASN A 135 -3.52 8.97 9.63
N GLN A 136 -3.41 9.45 10.88
CA GLN A 136 -4.22 10.54 11.41
C GLN A 136 -3.63 11.91 11.05
N SER A 137 -2.30 11.97 10.92
CA SER A 137 -1.51 13.14 10.56
C SER A 137 -0.21 12.68 9.90
N ASP A 138 0.67 13.61 9.58
CA ASP A 138 2.03 13.34 9.08
C ASP A 138 2.95 12.63 10.09
N LYS A 139 2.56 12.60 11.38
CA LYS A 139 3.37 12.05 12.49
C LYS A 139 2.68 10.93 13.27
N VAL A 140 1.44 10.62 12.95
CA VAL A 140 0.66 9.66 13.74
C VAL A 140 -0.09 8.70 12.81
N ALA A 141 0.23 7.42 12.91
CA ALA A 141 -0.48 6.33 12.27
C ALA A 141 -1.09 5.38 13.30
N TYR A 142 -2.16 4.75 12.90
CA TYR A 142 -2.90 3.80 13.71
C TYR A 142 -3.13 2.50 12.97
N VAL A 143 -3.15 1.42 13.72
CA VAL A 143 -3.84 0.18 13.37
C VAL A 143 -5.15 0.11 14.16
N VAL A 144 -6.20 -0.34 13.51
CA VAL A 144 -7.44 -0.76 14.16
C VAL A 144 -7.64 -2.23 13.88
N GLU A 145 -7.71 -3.03 14.92
CA GLU A 145 -7.89 -4.47 14.87
C GLU A 145 -9.00 -4.86 15.83
N ASN A 146 -9.99 -5.61 15.36
CA ASN A 146 -11.18 -5.97 16.15
C ASN A 146 -11.80 -4.77 16.88
N ASN A 147 -11.94 -3.63 16.18
CA ASN A 147 -12.44 -2.35 16.69
C ASN A 147 -11.58 -1.66 17.78
N LYS A 148 -10.42 -2.21 18.13
CA LYS A 148 -9.47 -1.58 19.06
C LYS A 148 -8.42 -0.81 18.28
N ARG A 149 -8.28 0.48 18.57
CA ARG A 149 -7.31 1.37 17.93
C ARG A 149 -6.01 1.43 18.73
N LYS A 150 -4.87 1.23 18.05
CA LYS A 150 -3.53 1.32 18.63
C LYS A 150 -2.65 2.21 17.74
N LYS A 151 -1.91 3.14 18.35
CA LYS A 151 -0.85 3.89 17.65
C LYS A 151 0.27 2.94 17.28
N ILE A 152 0.80 3.08 16.06
CA ILE A 152 1.88 2.23 15.55
C ILE A 152 3.15 3.03 15.31
N SER A 153 4.27 2.34 15.40
CA SER A 153 5.59 2.85 15.05
C SER A 153 6.48 1.72 14.56
N VAL A 154 7.38 2.05 13.65
CA VAL A 154 8.41 1.15 13.16
C VAL A 154 9.36 0.70 14.27
N ASN A 155 10.09 -0.39 14.06
CA ASN A 155 11.19 -0.82 14.94
C ASN A 155 12.42 0.08 14.76
N LYS A 156 12.48 1.20 15.50
CA LYS A 156 13.62 2.13 15.46
C LYS A 156 14.95 1.52 15.88
N LYS A 157 14.91 0.42 16.66
CA LYS A 157 16.08 -0.29 17.18
C LYS A 157 16.56 -1.43 16.27
N ALA A 158 15.94 -1.60 15.10
CA ALA A 158 16.32 -2.63 14.14
C ALA A 158 17.82 -2.56 13.80
N LYS A 159 18.48 -3.71 13.81
CA LYS A 159 19.89 -3.86 13.48
C LYS A 159 20.07 -4.77 12.28
N TYR A 160 21.10 -4.51 11.48
CA TYR A 160 21.36 -5.28 10.26
C TYR A 160 21.56 -6.78 10.51
N LYS A 161 22.19 -7.16 11.63
CA LYS A 161 22.47 -8.57 11.99
C LYS A 161 21.20 -9.39 12.26
N ASP A 162 20.12 -8.75 12.73
CA ASP A 162 18.87 -9.40 13.16
C ASP A 162 17.69 -8.92 12.28
N LEU A 163 17.97 -8.61 11.02
CA LEU A 163 17.04 -7.92 10.13
C LEU A 163 15.88 -8.84 9.73
N LYS A 164 14.65 -8.40 9.97
CA LYS A 164 13.43 -9.05 9.48
C LYS A 164 13.04 -8.45 8.14
N LEU A 165 13.38 -9.14 7.05
CA LEU A 165 13.23 -8.68 5.67
C LEU A 165 12.29 -9.58 4.88
N ALA A 166 11.29 -8.95 4.23
CA ALA A 166 10.45 -9.57 3.22
C ALA A 166 10.70 -8.92 1.85
N ALA A 167 10.64 -9.70 0.78
CA ALA A 167 10.72 -9.14 -0.57
C ALA A 167 9.81 -9.87 -1.55
N GLY A 168 9.18 -9.07 -2.43
CA GLY A 168 8.34 -9.50 -3.54
C GLY A 168 8.97 -9.12 -4.87
N LEU A 169 9.52 -10.11 -5.58
CA LEU A 169 10.15 -9.88 -6.89
C LEU A 169 9.15 -9.98 -8.05
N HIS A 170 7.99 -10.60 -7.82
CA HIS A 170 6.87 -10.77 -8.78
C HIS A 170 7.26 -11.22 -10.20
N GLY A 171 8.41 -11.92 -10.33
CA GLY A 171 8.95 -12.27 -11.65
C GLY A 171 9.51 -11.06 -12.44
N ALA A 172 9.46 -9.84 -11.87
CA ALA A 172 9.91 -8.62 -12.55
C ALA A 172 11.42 -8.52 -12.72
N ILE A 173 12.18 -9.32 -11.97
CA ILE A 173 13.65 -9.33 -12.02
C ILE A 173 14.12 -10.70 -12.54
N SER A 174 14.78 -10.67 -13.69
CA SER A 174 15.35 -11.88 -14.31
C SER A 174 16.38 -12.57 -13.39
N LEU A 175 16.56 -13.88 -13.54
CA LEU A 175 17.57 -14.64 -12.80
C LEU A 175 18.99 -14.04 -12.94
N LYS A 176 19.34 -13.52 -14.13
CA LYS A 176 20.62 -12.83 -14.35
C LYS A 176 20.76 -11.60 -13.46
N LYS A 177 19.69 -10.82 -13.26
CA LYS A 177 19.69 -9.66 -12.33
C LYS A 177 19.68 -10.10 -10.87
N GLN A 178 18.93 -11.17 -10.52
CA GLN A 178 18.90 -11.71 -9.15
C GLN A 178 20.29 -12.18 -8.70
N LYS A 179 21.08 -12.81 -9.56
CA LYS A 179 22.48 -13.19 -9.27
C LYS A 179 23.34 -12.00 -8.83
N LYS A 180 23.04 -10.78 -9.31
CA LYS A 180 23.77 -9.56 -8.94
C LYS A 180 23.45 -9.04 -7.51
N ILE A 181 22.35 -9.49 -6.93
CA ILE A 181 21.87 -9.08 -5.60
C ILE A 181 21.82 -10.25 -4.61
N THR A 182 22.65 -11.28 -4.79
CA THR A 182 22.68 -12.47 -3.92
C THR A 182 22.83 -12.11 -2.45
N LYS A 183 23.67 -11.11 -2.11
CA LYS A 183 23.81 -10.61 -0.73
C LYS A 183 22.50 -10.11 -0.14
N PHE A 184 21.65 -9.49 -0.95
CA PHE A 184 20.32 -9.07 -0.53
C PHE A 184 19.37 -10.26 -0.40
N LEU A 185 19.36 -11.17 -1.39
CA LEU A 185 18.50 -12.36 -1.38
C LEU A 185 18.74 -13.24 -0.17
N ASN A 186 20.00 -13.37 0.28
CA ASN A 186 20.37 -14.14 1.48
C ASN A 186 19.82 -13.53 2.79
N LEU A 187 19.35 -12.27 2.76
CA LEU A 187 18.69 -11.63 3.91
C LEU A 187 17.18 -11.89 3.96
N MET A 188 16.60 -12.43 2.89
CA MET A 188 15.16 -12.67 2.82
C MET A 188 14.79 -13.87 3.69
N GLN A 189 13.95 -13.62 4.69
CA GLN A 189 13.51 -14.64 5.63
C GLN A 189 12.00 -14.77 5.71
N PHE A 190 11.27 -13.76 5.19
CA PHE A 190 9.82 -13.70 5.29
C PHE A 190 9.18 -13.59 3.90
N PRO A 191 8.02 -14.23 3.68
CA PRO A 191 7.26 -14.03 2.45
C PRO A 191 6.77 -12.58 2.35
N CYS A 192 6.75 -12.04 1.14
CA CYS A 192 6.08 -10.78 0.87
C CYS A 192 4.59 -11.03 0.64
N SER A 193 3.75 -10.30 1.36
CA SER A 193 2.31 -10.34 1.29
C SER A 193 1.77 -8.95 0.92
N ASP A 194 2.20 -8.44 -0.22
CA ASP A 194 1.78 -7.17 -0.82
C ASP A 194 1.72 -6.04 0.25
N ALA A 195 0.65 -5.24 0.28
CA ALA A 195 0.49 -4.15 1.24
C ALA A 195 0.60 -4.57 2.72
N LEU A 196 0.26 -5.82 3.06
CA LEU A 196 0.37 -6.29 4.44
C LEU A 196 1.81 -6.25 4.95
N SER A 197 2.80 -6.55 4.09
CA SER A 197 4.21 -6.50 4.47
C SER A 197 4.65 -5.07 4.81
N TYR A 198 4.23 -4.06 4.03
CA TYR A 198 4.47 -2.65 4.35
C TYR A 198 3.80 -2.24 5.68
N ALA A 199 2.55 -2.69 5.90
CA ALA A 199 1.84 -2.43 7.15
C ALA A 199 2.55 -3.08 8.35
N GLN A 200 3.16 -4.25 8.17
CA GLN A 200 3.97 -4.91 9.21
C GLN A 200 5.27 -4.14 9.51
N VAL A 201 5.87 -3.43 8.54
CA VAL A 201 6.97 -2.48 8.84
C VAL A 201 6.46 -1.35 9.72
N CYS A 202 5.28 -0.79 9.42
CA CYS A 202 4.68 0.28 10.22
C CYS A 202 4.37 -0.14 11.67
N GLU A 203 4.12 -1.44 11.92
CA GLU A 203 3.92 -2.01 13.26
C GLU A 203 5.24 -2.39 13.96
N GLY A 204 6.39 -2.32 13.28
CA GLY A 204 7.68 -2.79 13.79
C GLY A 204 7.83 -4.32 13.82
N LYS A 205 6.97 -5.04 13.10
CA LYS A 205 7.00 -6.51 12.97
C LYS A 205 8.01 -6.97 11.92
N LEU A 206 8.10 -6.24 10.81
CA LEU A 206 9.18 -6.33 9.83
C LEU A 206 10.06 -5.08 9.94
N ASP A 207 11.29 -5.18 9.46
CA ASP A 207 12.24 -4.08 9.45
C ASP A 207 12.43 -3.52 8.04
N VAL A 208 12.27 -4.35 7.02
CA VAL A 208 12.43 -4.01 5.61
C VAL A 208 11.42 -4.75 4.74
N VAL A 209 10.86 -4.03 3.78
CA VAL A 209 10.13 -4.59 2.65
C VAL A 209 10.69 -4.03 1.36
N PHE A 210 10.98 -4.91 0.40
CA PHE A 210 11.29 -4.57 -0.97
C PHE A 210 10.28 -5.23 -1.90
N GLN A 211 9.65 -4.44 -2.78
CA GLN A 211 8.69 -4.96 -3.75
C GLN A 211 8.89 -4.31 -5.11
N CYS A 212 8.87 -5.13 -6.16
CA CYS A 212 9.03 -4.70 -7.55
C CYS A 212 7.71 -4.36 -8.21
N SER A 213 7.78 -3.47 -9.22
CA SER A 213 6.69 -3.21 -10.17
C SER A 213 5.41 -2.63 -9.55
N ASN A 214 5.53 -1.95 -8.40
CA ASN A 214 4.39 -1.24 -7.81
C ASN A 214 3.83 -0.20 -8.79
N LYS A 215 2.51 -0.08 -8.84
CA LYS A 215 1.79 1.04 -9.47
C LYS A 215 1.53 2.12 -8.42
N ILE A 216 1.00 3.26 -8.86
CA ILE A 216 0.69 4.36 -7.93
C ILE A 216 -0.38 3.97 -6.91
N TRP A 217 -1.34 3.12 -7.29
CA TRP A 217 -2.39 2.67 -6.38
C TRP A 217 -1.91 1.66 -5.34
N ASP A 218 -0.83 0.90 -5.61
CA ASP A 218 -0.22 -0.01 -4.65
C ASP A 218 0.53 0.74 -3.54
N ILE A 219 1.16 1.88 -3.86
CA ILE A 219 2.10 2.52 -2.93
C ILE A 219 1.62 3.87 -2.36
N HIS A 220 0.87 4.70 -3.11
CA HIS A 220 0.41 5.99 -2.60
C HIS A 220 -0.34 5.88 -1.26
N PRO A 221 -1.23 4.87 -1.03
CA PRO A 221 -1.90 4.69 0.25
C PRO A 221 -0.96 4.36 1.40
N LEU A 222 0.17 3.73 1.11
CA LEU A 222 1.12 3.26 2.12
C LEU A 222 2.15 4.32 2.51
N ILE A 223 2.54 5.22 1.59
CA ILE A 223 3.53 6.28 1.85
C ILE A 223 3.21 7.09 3.12
N PRO A 224 2.02 7.69 3.28
CA PRO A 224 1.73 8.49 4.46
C PRO A 224 1.64 7.67 5.74
N ILE A 225 1.23 6.40 5.66
CA ILE A 225 1.19 5.50 6.82
C ILE A 225 2.62 5.16 7.27
N ILE A 226 3.52 4.80 6.34
CA ILE A 226 4.93 4.49 6.61
C ILE A 226 5.62 5.71 7.23
N ASN A 227 5.48 6.88 6.62
CA ASN A 227 6.10 8.11 7.11
C ASN A 227 5.59 8.49 8.51
N ALA A 228 4.28 8.41 8.73
CA ALA A 228 3.65 8.74 10.01
C ALA A 228 4.00 7.74 11.12
N SER A 229 4.35 6.50 10.79
CA SER A 229 4.88 5.51 11.74
C SER A 229 6.37 5.68 12.03
N GLY A 230 7.06 6.60 11.32
CA GLY A 230 8.50 6.88 11.46
C GLY A 230 9.39 6.02 10.58
N GLY A 231 8.82 5.31 9.59
CA GLY A 231 9.54 4.57 8.56
C GLY A 231 10.05 5.46 7.44
N ILE A 232 10.80 4.87 6.54
CA ILE A 232 11.36 5.52 5.34
C ILE A 232 10.93 4.71 4.14
N VAL A 233 10.48 5.38 3.08
CA VAL A 233 10.09 4.76 1.82
C VAL A 233 10.60 5.56 0.64
N SER A 234 11.20 4.86 -0.33
CA SER A 234 11.68 5.43 -1.60
C SER A 234 11.65 4.38 -2.69
N THR A 235 11.92 4.78 -3.90
CA THR A 235 12.35 3.85 -4.94
C THR A 235 13.79 3.37 -4.64
N ILE A 236 14.20 2.23 -5.20
CA ILE A 236 15.57 1.71 -4.99
C ILE A 236 16.66 2.58 -5.62
N ASP A 237 16.32 3.43 -6.58
CA ASP A 237 17.18 4.45 -7.18
C ASP A 237 17.10 5.80 -6.46
N ASN A 238 16.56 5.81 -5.23
CA ASN A 238 16.49 6.96 -4.33
C ASN A 238 15.62 8.13 -4.80
N ARG A 239 14.64 7.88 -5.68
CA ARG A 239 13.59 8.85 -6.01
C ARG A 239 12.46 8.78 -5.00
N ASP A 240 11.58 9.78 -5.02
CA ASP A 240 10.35 9.79 -4.23
C ASP A 240 9.48 8.57 -4.58
N ALA A 241 9.00 7.87 -3.55
CA ALA A 241 8.17 6.67 -3.69
C ALA A 241 6.85 6.92 -4.46
N LYS A 242 6.39 8.17 -4.53
CA LYS A 242 5.20 8.53 -5.31
C LYS A 242 5.32 8.24 -6.81
N PHE A 243 6.53 8.05 -7.32
CA PHE A 243 6.75 7.64 -8.72
C PHE A 243 6.55 6.15 -8.96
N ALA A 244 6.27 5.40 -7.89
CA ALA A 244 6.04 3.95 -7.94
C ALA A 244 7.23 3.15 -8.51
N GLY A 245 7.02 1.93 -8.98
CA GLY A 245 8.08 1.06 -9.50
C GLY A 245 8.66 0.13 -8.42
N ASN A 246 9.98 0.06 -8.34
CA ASN A 246 10.66 -0.80 -7.36
C ASN A 246 10.81 -0.05 -6.03
N ILE A 247 10.04 -0.45 -5.03
CA ILE A 247 9.89 0.28 -3.76
C ILE A 247 10.61 -0.43 -2.63
N LEU A 248 11.34 0.35 -1.85
CA LEU A 248 11.97 -0.07 -0.60
C LEU A 248 11.34 0.72 0.56
N ALA A 249 10.81 0.02 1.55
CA ALA A 249 10.41 0.58 2.83
C ALA A 249 11.26 0.00 3.97
N SER A 250 11.64 0.82 4.93
CA SER A 250 12.54 0.43 6.02
C SER A 250 12.21 1.13 7.32
N SER A 251 12.54 0.48 8.44
CA SER A 251 12.30 0.97 9.79
C SER A 251 13.19 2.15 10.21
N ASN A 252 14.39 2.31 9.62
CA ASN A 252 15.30 3.42 9.91
C ASN A 252 16.26 3.72 8.75
N LYS A 253 16.88 4.91 8.80
CA LYS A 253 17.73 5.44 7.73
C LYS A 253 18.98 4.59 7.46
N ASN A 254 19.62 4.08 8.50
CA ASN A 254 20.86 3.31 8.36
C ASN A 254 20.60 2.00 7.61
N ILE A 255 19.53 1.29 7.98
CA ILE A 255 19.07 0.08 7.28
C ILE A 255 18.68 0.41 5.86
N HIS A 256 17.91 1.48 5.65
CA HIS A 256 17.44 1.88 4.32
C HIS A 256 18.63 2.08 3.35
N ILE A 257 19.60 2.88 3.71
CA ILE A 257 20.82 3.12 2.91
C ILE A 257 21.59 1.82 2.66
N LYS A 258 21.77 0.99 3.69
CA LYS A 258 22.47 -0.29 3.58
C LYS A 258 21.79 -1.22 2.57
N ILE A 259 20.47 -1.36 2.65
CA ILE A 259 19.70 -2.21 1.74
C ILE A 259 19.68 -1.64 0.31
N GLN A 260 19.52 -0.30 0.15
CA GLN A 260 19.65 0.34 -1.17
C GLN A 260 20.99 0.02 -1.83
N SER A 261 22.10 0.04 -1.07
CA SER A 261 23.41 -0.29 -1.61
C SER A 261 23.50 -1.72 -2.15
N LEU A 262 22.81 -2.68 -1.51
CA LEU A 262 22.73 -4.07 -1.98
C LEU A 262 21.85 -4.23 -3.21
N LEU A 263 20.84 -3.37 -3.40
CA LEU A 263 19.91 -3.38 -4.54
C LEU A 263 20.41 -2.53 -5.72
N LYS A 264 21.47 -1.72 -5.54
CA LYS A 264 22.04 -0.86 -6.58
C LYS A 264 22.29 -1.56 -7.93
N PRO A 265 22.74 -2.84 -7.99
CA PRO A 265 22.98 -3.52 -9.27
C PRO A 265 21.75 -3.74 -10.13
N ILE A 266 20.54 -3.55 -9.59
CA ILE A 266 19.24 -3.71 -10.31
C ILE A 266 18.43 -2.42 -10.36
N ALA A 267 18.97 -1.32 -9.86
CA ALA A 267 18.30 -0.01 -9.83
C ALA A 267 18.20 0.69 -11.21
N LYS A 268 18.93 0.15 -12.20
CA LYS A 268 18.94 0.66 -13.60
C LYS A 268 18.04 -0.18 -14.50
#